data_6eb8fa7607f64505a6565c1336258669
#
_entry.id   6eb8fa7607f64505a6565c1336258669
#
_cell.length_a   1.000
_cell.length_b   1.000
_cell.length_c   1.000
_cell.angle_alpha   90.00
_cell.angle_beta   90.00
_cell.angle_gamma   90.00
#
_symmetry.space_group_name_H-M   'P 1'
#
loop_
_entity.id
_entity.type
_entity.pdbx_description
1 polymer ?
#
loop_
_entity_poly.entity_id
_entity_poly.type
_entity_poly.pdbx_seq_one_letter_code
_entity_poly.pdbx_strand_id
1 'polypeptide(L)'
;MKLLTLKITSEFRNLNGLNLSFDSANDTYVIIGNNGTGKTNILEALSSIFSTLLSHSTDFLFSFVLRYEINDITYQVKYDKVTTTTEYKKDNVTVTDADMIYPNRIVCNYSGEDTRMWDNYYKKANEEYLESVRIAEAPNVL
;
A
#
# COMPACT_ATOMS: atom_id res chain seq x y z
N MET A 1 -1.24 -2.77 -12.61
CA MET A 1 -2.19 -2.32 -11.57
C MET A 1 -2.48 -0.85 -11.77
N LYS A 2 -3.73 -0.45 -11.67
CA LYS A 2 -4.14 0.97 -11.69
C LYS A 2 -4.78 1.32 -10.35
N LEU A 3 -4.41 2.46 -9.77
CA LEU A 3 -5.15 3.01 -8.62
C LEU A 3 -6.44 3.65 -9.13
N LEU A 4 -7.55 3.46 -8.42
CA LEU A 4 -8.83 4.06 -8.74
C LEU A 4 -9.23 5.12 -7.72
N THR A 5 -9.20 4.79 -6.43
CA THR A 5 -9.49 5.74 -5.36
C THR A 5 -8.68 5.44 -4.11
N LEU A 6 -8.28 6.49 -3.39
CA LEU A 6 -7.76 6.42 -2.03
C LEU A 6 -8.54 7.40 -1.16
N LYS A 7 -9.17 6.89 -0.11
CA LYS A 7 -9.81 7.69 0.94
C LYS A 7 -9.14 7.38 2.26
N ILE A 8 -8.80 8.42 3.03
CA ILE A 8 -8.28 8.29 4.39
C ILE A 8 -9.30 8.94 5.31
N THR A 9 -9.90 8.13 6.19
CA THR A 9 -11.05 8.52 7.00
C THR A 9 -10.74 8.68 8.49
N SER A 10 -9.50 8.45 8.89
CA SER A 10 -9.01 8.74 10.22
C SER A 10 -7.72 9.58 10.16
N GLU A 11 -7.23 9.99 11.29
CA GLU A 11 -6.00 10.78 11.38
C GLU A 11 -4.79 9.97 10.91
N PHE A 12 -4.11 10.46 9.89
CA PHE A 12 -2.79 10.00 9.44
C PHE A 12 -2.02 11.19 8.87
N ARG A 13 -1.00 11.66 9.59
CA ARG A 13 -0.28 12.89 9.22
C ARG A 13 -1.28 14.05 9.06
N ASN A 14 -1.23 14.74 7.92
CA ASN A 14 -2.18 15.81 7.56
C ASN A 14 -3.24 15.35 6.52
N LEU A 15 -3.50 14.05 6.41
CA LEU A 15 -4.36 13.47 5.37
C LEU A 15 -5.77 13.13 5.84
N ASN A 16 -6.18 13.53 7.06
CA ASN A 16 -7.52 13.25 7.54
C ASN A 16 -8.59 13.83 6.60
N GLY A 17 -9.53 12.98 6.18
CA GLY A 17 -10.57 13.36 5.21
C GLY A 17 -10.10 13.39 3.75
N LEU A 18 -8.88 12.92 3.45
CA LEU A 18 -8.39 12.83 2.08
C LEU A 18 -9.32 11.94 1.23
N ASN A 19 -9.66 12.43 0.04
CA ASN A 19 -10.40 11.67 -0.97
C ASN A 19 -9.78 11.94 -2.34
N LEU A 20 -9.01 11.00 -2.83
CA LEU A 20 -8.38 11.05 -4.15
C LEU A 20 -9.05 10.08 -5.10
N SER A 21 -9.32 10.55 -6.32
CA SER A 21 -9.72 9.73 -7.46
C SER A 21 -8.64 9.81 -8.52
N PHE A 22 -8.27 8.66 -9.06
CA PHE A 22 -7.28 8.52 -10.12
C PHE A 22 -7.99 8.23 -11.43
N ASP A 23 -7.54 8.86 -12.51
CA ASP A 23 -8.09 8.59 -13.84
C ASP A 23 -7.67 7.18 -14.30
N SER A 24 -8.64 6.30 -14.48
CA SER A 24 -8.40 4.91 -14.90
C SER A 24 -7.89 4.79 -16.35
N ALA A 25 -7.99 5.86 -17.15
CA ALA A 25 -7.44 5.88 -18.50
C ALA A 25 -5.92 5.98 -18.55
N ASN A 26 -5.29 6.38 -17.44
CA ASN A 26 -3.85 6.60 -17.35
C ASN A 26 -3.17 5.60 -16.41
N ASP A 27 -1.93 5.23 -16.74
CA ASP A 27 -1.08 4.38 -15.92
C ASP A 27 -0.10 5.19 -15.05
N THR A 28 -0.05 6.51 -15.25
CA THR A 28 0.84 7.42 -14.54
C THR A 28 0.04 8.56 -13.94
N TYR A 29 0.30 8.83 -12.66
CA TYR A 29 -0.34 9.92 -11.92
C TYR A 29 0.71 10.88 -11.39
N VAL A 30 0.46 12.17 -11.54
CA VAL A 30 1.33 13.23 -11.03
C VAL A 30 0.59 14.00 -9.93
N ILE A 31 1.17 14.00 -8.73
CA ILE A 31 0.63 14.76 -7.60
C ILE A 31 1.37 16.09 -7.50
N ILE A 32 0.66 17.18 -7.74
CA ILE A 32 1.20 18.55 -7.72
C ILE A 32 0.61 19.29 -6.51
N GLY A 33 1.39 20.15 -5.90
CA GLY A 33 0.96 21.02 -4.80
C GLY A 33 2.14 21.72 -4.14
N ASN A 34 1.85 22.71 -3.32
CA ASN A 34 2.86 23.45 -2.56
C ASN A 34 3.60 22.53 -1.55
N ASN A 35 4.75 22.99 -1.05
CA ASN A 35 5.46 22.29 0.00
C ASN A 35 4.59 22.24 1.28
N GLY A 36 4.58 21.08 1.95
CA GLY A 36 3.78 20.87 3.16
C GLY A 36 2.32 20.45 2.92
N THR A 37 1.84 20.37 1.67
CA THR A 37 0.44 19.98 1.37
C THR A 37 0.16 18.47 1.53
N GLY A 38 1.16 17.65 1.87
CA GLY A 38 0.97 16.23 2.13
C GLY A 38 1.28 15.30 0.96
N LYS A 39 1.90 15.78 -0.12
CA LYS A 39 2.27 14.92 -1.28
C LYS A 39 3.07 13.69 -0.86
N THR A 40 4.12 13.88 -0.07
CA THR A 40 4.93 12.77 0.47
C THR A 40 4.12 11.88 1.40
N ASN A 41 3.20 12.46 2.19
CA ASN A 41 2.36 11.70 3.10
C ASN A 41 1.36 10.78 2.36
N ILE A 42 0.93 11.16 1.14
CA ILE A 42 0.13 10.28 0.27
C ILE A 42 0.94 9.06 -0.17
N LEU A 43 2.20 9.25 -0.58
CA LEU A 43 3.09 8.14 -0.92
C LEU A 43 3.37 7.26 0.29
N GLU A 44 3.57 7.87 1.46
CA GLU A 44 3.75 7.16 2.73
C GLU A 44 2.51 6.32 3.09
N ALA A 45 1.31 6.88 2.92
CA ALA A 45 0.06 6.18 3.15
C ALA A 45 -0.11 4.96 2.24
N LEU A 46 0.14 5.13 0.93
CA LEU A 46 0.10 4.02 -0.04
C LEU A 46 1.13 2.95 0.29
N SER A 47 2.35 3.35 0.65
CA SER A 47 3.42 2.43 1.03
C SER A 47 3.06 1.63 2.28
N SER A 48 2.50 2.28 3.30
CA SER A 48 2.01 1.63 4.52
C SER A 48 0.92 0.61 4.22
N ILE A 49 -0.09 0.99 3.43
CA ILE A 49 -1.20 0.09 3.08
C ILE A 49 -0.68 -1.14 2.34
N PHE A 50 0.08 -0.94 1.27
CA PHE A 50 0.55 -2.05 0.46
C PHE A 50 1.59 -2.93 1.16
N SER A 51 2.46 -2.37 2.01
CA SER A 51 3.38 -3.15 2.83
C SER A 51 2.63 -4.10 3.76
N THR A 52 1.55 -3.62 4.39
CA THR A 52 0.69 -4.43 5.26
C THR A 52 -0.05 -5.51 4.47
N LEU A 53 -0.64 -5.16 3.31
CA LEU A 53 -1.33 -6.11 2.44
C LEU A 53 -0.41 -7.21 1.90
N LEU A 54 0.79 -6.86 1.44
CA LEU A 54 1.76 -7.82 0.92
C LEU A 54 2.34 -8.75 1.99
N SER A 55 2.34 -8.34 3.24
CA SER A 55 2.71 -9.20 4.37
C SER A 55 1.53 -10.02 4.90
N HIS A 56 0.35 -9.96 4.27
CA HIS A 56 -0.89 -10.59 4.74
C HIS A 56 -1.23 -10.25 6.20
N SER A 57 -0.85 -9.05 6.62
CA SER A 57 -1.17 -8.51 7.94
C SER A 57 -2.46 -7.69 7.88
N THR A 58 -3.12 -7.53 9.02
CA THR A 58 -4.29 -6.65 9.20
C THR A 58 -4.00 -5.47 10.11
N ASP A 59 -2.73 -5.27 10.48
CA ASP A 59 -2.31 -4.21 11.39
C ASP A 59 -2.06 -2.90 10.64
N PHE A 60 -3.13 -2.27 10.17
CA PHE A 60 -3.05 -0.99 9.48
C PHE A 60 -3.01 0.18 10.46
N LEU A 61 -2.27 1.23 10.10
CA LEU A 61 -2.03 2.39 10.96
C LEU A 61 -3.23 3.35 11.05
N PHE A 62 -4.12 3.37 10.05
CA PHE A 62 -5.23 4.32 9.92
C PHE A 62 -6.40 3.72 9.16
N SER A 63 -7.58 4.32 9.28
CA SER A 63 -8.77 3.91 8.53
C SER A 63 -8.72 4.42 7.10
N PHE A 64 -9.01 3.55 6.13
CA PHE A 64 -8.95 3.90 4.72
C PHE A 64 -9.92 3.08 3.87
N VAL A 65 -10.15 3.57 2.65
CA VAL A 65 -10.72 2.80 1.54
C VAL A 65 -9.79 2.95 0.35
N LEU A 66 -9.23 1.83 -0.12
CA LEU A 66 -8.41 1.76 -1.32
C LEU A 66 -9.13 0.95 -2.38
N ARG A 67 -9.24 1.50 -3.60
CA ARG A 67 -9.70 0.76 -4.78
C ARG A 67 -8.61 0.76 -5.85
N TYR A 68 -8.40 -0.38 -6.44
CA TYR A 68 -7.43 -0.58 -7.52
C TYR A 68 -7.92 -1.62 -8.51
N GLU A 69 -7.32 -1.65 -9.68
CA GLU A 69 -7.64 -2.57 -10.78
C GLU A 69 -6.39 -3.39 -11.15
N ILE A 70 -6.55 -4.68 -11.32
CA ILE A 70 -5.56 -5.60 -11.87
C ILE A 70 -6.27 -6.53 -12.84
N ASN A 71 -5.81 -6.62 -14.11
CA ASN A 71 -6.37 -7.46 -15.14
C ASN A 71 -7.88 -7.23 -15.35
N ASP A 72 -8.29 -5.98 -15.41
CA ASP A 72 -9.69 -5.52 -15.61
C ASP A 72 -10.65 -5.94 -14.47
N ILE A 73 -10.11 -6.40 -13.33
CA ILE A 73 -10.88 -6.74 -12.13
C ILE A 73 -10.64 -5.65 -11.09
N THR A 74 -11.72 -5.13 -10.53
CA THR A 74 -11.66 -4.12 -9.46
C THR A 74 -11.61 -4.77 -8.10
N TYR A 75 -10.63 -4.34 -7.31
CA TYR A 75 -10.46 -4.73 -5.91
C TYR A 75 -10.67 -3.54 -4.99
N GLN A 76 -11.26 -3.79 -3.83
CA GLN A 76 -11.39 -2.79 -2.77
C GLN A 76 -10.95 -3.38 -1.44
N VAL A 77 -10.15 -2.62 -0.72
CA VAL A 77 -9.82 -2.88 0.69
C VAL A 77 -10.33 -1.70 1.50
N LYS A 78 -11.14 -1.99 2.51
CA LYS A 78 -11.61 -1.01 3.49
C LYS A 78 -11.17 -1.48 4.87
N TYR A 79 -10.50 -0.62 5.60
CA TYR A 79 -10.12 -0.86 6.99
C TYR A 79 -10.69 0.23 7.90
N ASP A 80 -11.22 -0.20 9.03
CA ASP A 80 -11.66 0.68 10.11
C ASP A 80 -10.82 0.42 11.35
N LYS A 81 -10.05 1.44 11.74
CA LYS A 81 -9.14 1.36 12.91
C LYS A 81 -9.88 1.29 14.24
N VAL A 82 -11.08 1.84 14.33
CA VAL A 82 -11.88 1.83 15.56
C VAL A 82 -12.40 0.43 15.88
N THR A 83 -12.93 -0.24 14.87
CA THR A 83 -13.46 -1.61 14.98
C THR A 83 -12.39 -2.67 14.69
N THR A 84 -11.21 -2.27 14.22
CA THR A 84 -10.12 -3.17 13.77
C THR A 84 -10.60 -4.20 12.73
N THR A 85 -11.52 -3.81 11.86
CA THR A 85 -12.10 -4.68 10.86
C THR A 85 -11.62 -4.35 9.46
N THR A 86 -11.32 -5.39 8.66
CA THR A 86 -10.98 -5.27 7.25
C THR A 86 -12.08 -5.90 6.40
N GLU A 87 -12.54 -5.17 5.40
CA GLU A 87 -13.50 -5.63 4.40
C GLU A 87 -12.82 -5.68 3.03
N TYR A 88 -12.93 -6.81 2.35
CA TYR A 88 -12.39 -7.02 1.02
C TYR A 88 -13.51 -7.19 0.01
N LYS A 89 -13.38 -6.57 -1.18
CA LYS A 89 -14.31 -6.75 -2.30
C LYS A 89 -13.57 -6.98 -3.61
N LYS A 90 -14.14 -7.85 -4.42
CA LYS A 90 -13.75 -8.12 -5.81
C LYS A 90 -14.98 -7.87 -6.68
N ASP A 91 -14.90 -6.95 -7.64
CA ASP A 91 -16.02 -6.51 -8.49
C ASP A 91 -17.29 -6.20 -7.69
N ASN A 92 -17.13 -5.47 -6.56
CA ASN A 92 -18.17 -5.11 -5.58
C ASN A 92 -18.78 -6.29 -4.79
N VAL A 93 -18.30 -7.51 -4.95
CA VAL A 93 -18.71 -8.69 -4.15
C VAL A 93 -17.76 -8.81 -2.96
N THR A 94 -18.30 -9.01 -1.77
CA THR A 94 -17.51 -9.25 -0.55
C THR A 94 -16.81 -10.61 -0.66
N VAL A 95 -15.51 -10.61 -0.40
CA VAL A 95 -14.62 -11.78 -0.50
C VAL A 95 -13.68 -11.84 0.71
N THR A 96 -12.83 -12.84 0.77
CA THR A 96 -11.76 -12.97 1.76
C THR A 96 -10.44 -12.41 1.25
N ASP A 97 -9.44 -12.24 2.12
CA ASP A 97 -8.08 -11.84 1.72
C ASP A 97 -7.47 -12.82 0.70
N ALA A 98 -7.76 -14.12 0.82
CA ALA A 98 -7.27 -15.15 -0.09
C ALA A 98 -7.75 -15.00 -1.54
N ASP A 99 -8.87 -14.30 -1.77
CA ASP A 99 -9.43 -14.04 -3.10
C ASP A 99 -8.90 -12.74 -3.71
N MET A 100 -8.12 -11.97 -2.96
CA MET A 100 -7.53 -10.71 -3.41
C MET A 100 -6.28 -10.95 -4.23
N ILE A 101 -6.08 -10.13 -5.26
CA ILE A 101 -4.82 -10.09 -6.00
C ILE A 101 -4.13 -8.75 -5.69
N TYR A 102 -2.90 -8.85 -5.25
CA TYR A 102 -2.03 -7.71 -4.96
C TYR A 102 -0.94 -7.56 -6.03
N PRO A 103 -0.34 -6.38 -6.18
CA PRO A 103 0.80 -6.21 -7.08
C PRO A 103 1.97 -7.08 -6.60
N ASN A 104 2.66 -7.73 -7.53
CA ASN A 104 3.81 -8.59 -7.21
C ASN A 104 4.98 -7.83 -6.60
N ARG A 105 5.09 -6.53 -6.89
CA ARG A 105 6.16 -5.65 -6.40
C ARG A 105 5.66 -4.23 -6.28
N ILE A 106 6.20 -3.54 -5.28
CA ILE A 106 6.12 -2.09 -5.15
C ILE A 106 7.54 -1.56 -5.18
N VAL A 107 7.82 -0.65 -6.09
CA VAL A 107 9.09 0.04 -6.18
C VAL A 107 8.86 1.48 -5.79
N CYS A 108 9.53 1.94 -4.75
CA CYS A 108 9.54 3.33 -4.35
C CYS A 108 10.93 3.93 -4.56
N ASN A 109 10.99 5.02 -5.32
CA ASN A 109 12.20 5.82 -5.44
C ASN A 109 11.96 7.16 -4.74
N TYR A 110 12.68 7.38 -3.67
CA TYR A 110 12.59 8.59 -2.87
C TYR A 110 13.95 9.29 -2.83
N SER A 111 14.01 10.50 -3.35
CA SER A 111 15.25 11.30 -3.47
C SER A 111 15.45 12.31 -2.34
N GLY A 112 14.66 12.24 -1.26
CA GLY A 112 14.77 13.14 -0.12
C GLY A 112 15.82 12.69 0.91
N GLU A 113 16.28 13.62 1.75
CA GLU A 113 17.16 13.33 2.89
C GLU A 113 16.44 12.54 4.01
N ASP A 114 15.11 12.43 3.92
CA ASP A 114 14.26 11.80 4.92
C ASP A 114 14.14 10.29 4.66
N THR A 115 14.66 9.48 5.56
CA THR A 115 14.67 8.01 5.48
C THR A 115 13.38 7.36 5.97
N ARG A 116 12.36 8.14 6.40
CA ARG A 116 11.12 7.63 7.03
C ARG A 116 10.44 6.50 6.27
N MET A 117 10.36 6.61 4.94
CA MET A 117 9.72 5.58 4.13
C MET A 117 10.52 4.28 4.15
N TRP A 118 11.85 4.39 4.07
CA TRP A 118 12.74 3.24 4.17
C TRP A 118 12.64 2.58 5.54
N ASP A 119 12.85 3.35 6.61
CA ASP A 119 12.91 2.83 7.97
C ASP A 119 11.58 2.22 8.45
N ASN A 120 10.45 2.82 8.05
CA ASN A 120 9.15 2.40 8.53
C ASN A 120 8.50 1.28 7.71
N TYR A 121 8.78 1.19 6.39
CA TYR A 121 7.99 0.31 5.51
C TYR A 121 8.81 -0.66 4.68
N TYR A 122 10.04 -0.32 4.30
CA TYR A 122 10.81 -1.12 3.34
C TYR A 122 11.98 -1.87 3.94
N LYS A 123 12.58 -1.37 5.00
CA LYS A 123 13.78 -1.96 5.61
C LYS A 123 13.56 -3.41 6.03
N LYS A 124 12.51 -3.67 6.78
CA LYS A 124 12.19 -5.03 7.26
C LYS A 124 11.94 -6.00 6.11
N ALA A 125 11.12 -5.60 5.13
CA ALA A 125 10.84 -6.43 3.96
C ALA A 125 12.10 -6.71 3.13
N ASN A 126 13.00 -5.72 3.02
CA ASN A 126 14.28 -5.90 2.34
C ASN A 126 15.23 -6.83 3.11
N GLU A 127 15.27 -6.73 4.43
CA GLU A 127 16.08 -7.62 5.28
C GLU A 127 15.59 -9.07 5.16
N GLU A 128 14.29 -9.31 5.24
CA GLU A 128 13.66 -10.63 5.06
C GLU A 128 13.95 -11.20 3.66
N TYR A 129 13.87 -10.37 2.61
CA TYR A 129 14.22 -10.77 1.25
C TYR A 129 15.69 -11.18 1.13
N LEU A 130 16.61 -10.36 1.65
CA LEU A 130 18.05 -10.66 1.61
C LEU A 130 18.39 -11.95 2.39
N GLU A 131 17.71 -12.19 3.49
CA GLU A 131 17.89 -13.41 4.26
C GLU A 131 17.39 -14.65 3.49
N SER A 132 16.24 -14.53 2.80
CA SER A 132 15.72 -15.60 1.95
C SER A 132 16.66 -15.94 0.78
N VAL A 133 17.29 -14.94 0.17
CA VAL A 133 18.27 -15.12 -0.92
C VAL A 133 19.52 -15.81 -0.38
N ARG A 134 20.03 -15.41 0.78
CA ARG A 134 21.21 -16.03 1.42
C ARG A 134 20.96 -17.52 1.74
N ILE A 135 19.78 -17.85 2.22
CA ILE A 135 19.41 -19.25 2.50
C ILE A 135 19.33 -20.07 1.20
N ALA A 136 18.80 -19.48 0.13
CA ALA A 136 18.69 -20.15 -1.18
C ALA A 136 20.07 -20.37 -1.86
N GLU A 137 21.04 -19.50 -1.60
CA GLU A 137 22.43 -19.60 -2.13
C GLU A 137 23.36 -20.40 -1.24
N ALA A 138 22.95 -20.78 -0.02
CA ALA A 138 23.77 -21.64 0.83
C ALA A 138 23.96 -23.01 0.17
N PRO A 139 25.20 -23.45 -0.12
CA PRO A 139 25.41 -24.78 -0.69
C PRO A 139 24.90 -25.82 0.32
N ASN A 140 24.12 -26.79 -0.20
CA ASN A 140 23.77 -27.97 0.57
C ASN A 140 25.06 -28.68 0.98
N VAL A 141 25.56 -28.39 2.16
CA VAL A 141 26.63 -29.16 2.78
C VAL A 141 26.00 -30.46 3.27
N LEU A 142 26.12 -31.48 2.44
CA LEU A 142 25.89 -32.86 2.84
C LEU A 142 27.02 -33.35 3.73
#